data_0e0fd1a8fef1bc1993efbf841e3a46a2
#
_entry.id   0e0fd1a8fef1bc1993efbf841e3a46a2
#
_cell.length_a   1.000
_cell.length_b   1.000
_cell.length_c   1.000
_cell.angle_alpha   90.00
_cell.angle_beta   90.00
_cell.angle_gamma   90.00
#
_symmetry.space_group_name_H-M   'P 1'
#
loop_
_entity.id
_entity.type
_entity.pdbx_description
1 polymer ?
#
loop_
_entity_poly.entity_id
_entity_poly.type
_entity_poly.pdbx_seq_one_letter_code
_entity_poly.pdbx_strand_id
1 'polypeptide(L)'
;MSSKNSTFRFLLVDDSRAIQSIVRRAIESCGYEDVEIRIAGDGEIAMEILNEFKPDLIITDWHMPKMSGLEFCQQVRQVHGSDMLIGFVTTEANQDKINQSHQSGASFVINKPFTDEEFCKTVLKLLPKERPVQQNDVDSIIDFEKCKQIIDKYFVKRPYQLSPAKPVTLEDLTDSNLIGLYGFNRSAHPVAGIAIMDMRAVAILWGATENKSSETISSLLSSSEFKDEHILKARELMEDIGPIVKMPAGKDKVGLTRSSILSRSFPRLAVVLKENAGRADFKLEVPNIGEGIITFILVQQ
;
A
#
# COMPACT_ATOMS: atom_id res chain seq x y z
N MET A 1 -2.64 21.34 -5.41
CA MET A 1 -1.99 21.26 -4.09
C MET A 1 -1.52 19.82 -3.93
N SER A 2 -0.25 19.65 -3.62
CA SER A 2 0.50 18.39 -3.69
C SER A 2 -0.17 17.26 -2.93
N SER A 3 -0.28 16.11 -3.58
CA SER A 3 -0.46 14.82 -2.91
C SER A 3 0.59 14.72 -1.80
N LYS A 4 0.18 14.47 -0.55
CA LYS A 4 1.11 13.99 0.47
C LYS A 4 1.60 12.61 0.02
N ASN A 5 2.60 12.59 -0.84
CA ASN A 5 3.39 11.40 -1.06
C ASN A 5 3.99 11.01 0.28
N SER A 6 3.90 9.74 0.65
CA SER A 6 4.51 9.24 1.87
C SER A 6 6.01 9.52 1.80
N THR A 7 6.52 10.30 2.77
CA THR A 7 7.95 10.59 2.92
C THR A 7 8.76 9.30 3.02
N PHE A 8 9.74 9.11 2.16
CA PHE A 8 10.69 7.99 2.26
C PHE A 8 11.73 8.28 3.33
N ARG A 9 11.87 7.39 4.29
CA ARG A 9 12.72 7.57 5.46
C ARG A 9 13.96 6.70 5.37
N PHE A 10 15.11 7.33 5.45
CA PHE A 10 16.42 6.66 5.41
C PHE A 10 17.18 6.91 6.69
N LEU A 11 17.82 5.87 7.22
CA LEU A 11 18.83 6.01 8.26
C LEU A 11 20.20 5.67 7.65
N LEU A 12 21.08 6.66 7.61
CA LEU A 12 22.43 6.53 7.10
C LEU A 12 23.43 6.43 8.26
N VAL A 13 24.18 5.34 8.33
CA VAL A 13 25.11 5.05 9.42
C VAL A 13 26.51 4.87 8.87
N ASP A 14 27.37 5.86 9.07
CA ASP A 14 28.76 5.88 8.60
C ASP A 14 29.53 6.91 9.43
N ASP A 15 30.75 6.63 9.84
CA ASP A 15 31.57 7.54 10.65
C ASP A 15 32.24 8.64 9.83
N SER A 16 32.24 8.49 8.50
CA SER A 16 32.83 9.45 7.56
C SER A 16 31.82 10.45 7.02
N ARG A 17 31.90 11.71 7.40
CA ARG A 17 31.06 12.79 6.86
C ARG A 17 31.10 12.90 5.33
N ALA A 18 32.23 12.57 4.72
CA ALA A 18 32.39 12.59 3.27
C ALA A 18 31.51 11.49 2.63
N ILE A 19 31.52 10.28 3.20
CA ILE A 19 30.69 9.17 2.72
C ILE A 19 29.21 9.45 2.98
N GLN A 20 28.85 9.96 4.16
CA GLN A 20 27.49 10.40 4.45
C GLN A 20 26.95 11.34 3.37
N SER A 21 27.76 12.31 2.93
CA SER A 21 27.38 13.26 1.86
C SER A 21 27.22 12.59 0.50
N ILE A 22 28.10 11.62 0.16
CA ILE A 22 28.02 10.86 -1.10
C ILE A 22 26.76 10.01 -1.12
N VAL A 23 26.50 9.25 -0.07
CA VAL A 23 25.31 8.36 0.01
C VAL A 23 24.02 9.18 0.05
N ARG A 24 23.99 10.31 0.77
CA ARG A 24 22.85 11.24 0.75
C ARG A 24 22.54 11.70 -0.67
N ARG A 25 23.55 12.18 -1.42
CA ARG A 25 23.37 12.59 -2.81
C ARG A 25 22.86 11.45 -3.68
N ALA A 26 23.38 10.23 -3.49
CA ALA A 26 22.93 9.06 -4.23
C ALA A 26 21.44 8.74 -3.92
N ILE A 27 20.98 8.87 -2.66
CA ILE A 27 19.57 8.73 -2.30
C ILE A 27 18.71 9.79 -3.01
N GLU A 28 19.15 11.05 -2.96
CA GLU A 28 18.43 12.18 -3.60
C GLU A 28 18.37 11.99 -5.12
N SER A 29 19.42 11.43 -5.76
CA SER A 29 19.46 11.15 -7.20
C SER A 29 18.54 9.99 -7.62
N CYS A 30 18.11 9.12 -6.70
CA CYS A 30 17.15 8.06 -6.98
C CYS A 30 15.77 8.61 -7.38
N GLY A 31 15.48 9.90 -7.13
CA GLY A 31 14.29 10.61 -7.61
C GLY A 31 13.02 10.25 -6.84
N TYR A 32 13.12 10.01 -5.53
CA TYR A 32 11.98 10.03 -4.62
C TYR A 32 11.45 11.45 -4.50
N GLU A 33 10.13 11.62 -4.43
CA GLU A 33 9.52 12.97 -4.38
C GLU A 33 9.70 13.64 -3.02
N ASP A 34 9.66 12.87 -1.94
CA ASP A 34 9.86 13.37 -0.57
C ASP A 34 10.74 12.40 0.23
N VAL A 35 11.78 12.92 0.86
CA VAL A 35 12.83 12.13 1.54
C VAL A 35 13.18 12.75 2.88
N GLU A 36 13.12 11.93 3.95
CA GLU A 36 13.67 12.27 5.26
C GLU A 36 14.90 11.38 5.52
N ILE A 37 16.07 12.00 5.73
CA ILE A 37 17.32 11.27 6.00
C ILE A 37 17.82 11.64 7.40
N ARG A 38 17.92 10.65 8.29
CA ARG A 38 18.65 10.77 9.54
C ARG A 38 20.03 10.13 9.43
N ILE A 39 21.00 10.67 10.15
CA ILE A 39 22.41 10.29 10.06
C ILE A 39 22.92 9.92 11.44
N ALA A 40 23.63 8.81 11.52
CA ALA A 40 24.37 8.35 12.70
C ALA A 40 25.85 8.15 12.37
N GLY A 41 26.74 8.46 13.30
CA GLY A 41 28.18 8.26 13.15
C GLY A 41 28.67 6.89 13.59
N ASP A 42 27.83 6.10 14.27
CA ASP A 42 28.13 4.73 14.71
C ASP A 42 26.81 3.97 14.98
N GLY A 43 26.94 2.66 15.22
CA GLY A 43 25.78 1.79 15.45
C GLY A 43 25.03 2.09 16.76
N GLU A 44 25.68 2.61 17.80
CA GLU A 44 25.01 2.97 19.06
C GLU A 44 24.06 4.15 18.86
N ILE A 45 24.55 5.22 18.22
CA ILE A 45 23.72 6.39 17.86
C ILE A 45 22.58 5.96 16.92
N ALA A 46 22.84 5.04 16.00
CA ALA A 46 21.81 4.52 15.11
C ALA A 46 20.71 3.78 15.87
N MET A 47 21.03 2.96 16.87
CA MET A 47 20.06 2.30 17.73
C MET A 47 19.21 3.30 18.54
N GLU A 48 19.80 4.39 19.04
CA GLU A 48 19.07 5.45 19.73
C GLU A 48 18.05 6.12 18.78
N ILE A 49 18.46 6.43 17.54
CA ILE A 49 17.58 7.02 16.53
C ILE A 49 16.38 6.11 16.22
N LEU A 50 16.58 4.79 16.17
CA LEU A 50 15.53 3.82 15.87
C LEU A 50 14.42 3.77 16.94
N ASN A 51 14.63 4.27 18.16
CA ASN A 51 13.59 4.36 19.18
C ASN A 51 12.46 5.34 18.79
N GLU A 52 12.78 6.38 18.02
CA GLU A 52 11.85 7.44 17.65
C GLU A 52 11.63 7.53 16.11
N PHE A 53 12.49 6.90 15.35
CA PHE A 53 12.50 6.99 13.89
C PHE A 53 12.40 5.61 13.26
N LYS A 54 11.37 5.40 12.46
CA LYS A 54 11.19 4.15 11.69
C LYS A 54 11.60 4.38 10.24
N PRO A 55 12.84 4.03 9.85
CA PRO A 55 13.28 4.16 8.47
C PRO A 55 12.68 3.05 7.59
N ASP A 56 12.50 3.35 6.31
CA ASP A 56 12.16 2.37 5.29
C ASP A 56 13.38 1.57 4.84
N LEU A 57 14.55 2.22 4.92
CA LEU A 57 15.84 1.63 4.58
C LEU A 57 16.93 2.19 5.46
N ILE A 58 17.70 1.29 6.04
CA ILE A 58 18.97 1.58 6.73
C ILE A 58 20.11 1.31 5.76
N ILE A 59 21.05 2.25 5.66
CA ILE A 59 22.28 2.10 4.89
C ILE A 59 23.44 2.27 5.87
N THR A 60 24.25 1.22 6.04
CA THR A 60 25.35 1.23 7.01
C THR A 60 26.68 0.90 6.37
N ASP A 61 27.77 1.52 6.88
CA ASP A 61 29.11 1.03 6.61
C ASP A 61 29.38 -0.24 7.44
N TRP A 62 30.41 -0.98 7.06
CA TRP A 62 30.84 -2.18 7.78
C TRP A 62 31.68 -1.80 9.01
N HIS A 63 32.66 -0.90 8.80
CA HIS A 63 33.62 -0.52 9.82
C HIS A 63 33.27 0.83 10.41
N MET A 64 32.83 0.82 11.64
CA MET A 64 32.53 2.02 12.41
C MET A 64 33.07 1.87 13.84
N PRO A 65 33.37 2.98 14.53
CA PRO A 65 33.76 2.94 15.94
C PRO A 65 32.60 2.45 16.83
N LYS A 66 32.93 1.97 18.02
CA LYS A 66 32.04 1.48 19.08
C LYS A 66 31.23 0.25 18.66
N MET A 67 30.39 0.36 17.66
CA MET A 67 29.55 -0.73 17.14
C MET A 67 29.73 -0.80 15.62
N SER A 68 30.21 -1.93 15.11
CA SER A 68 30.37 -2.19 13.70
C SER A 68 28.98 -2.33 13.00
N GLY A 69 28.94 -2.14 11.67
CA GLY A 69 27.69 -2.31 10.92
C GLY A 69 27.10 -3.72 11.01
N LEU A 70 27.97 -4.75 11.15
CA LEU A 70 27.53 -6.13 11.33
C LEU A 70 26.82 -6.34 12.68
N GLU A 71 27.44 -5.86 13.78
CA GLU A 71 26.85 -5.90 15.12
C GLU A 71 25.55 -5.10 15.18
N PHE A 72 25.54 -3.92 14.58
CA PHE A 72 24.36 -3.09 14.45
C PHE A 72 23.22 -3.84 13.71
N CYS A 73 23.50 -4.44 12.55
CA CYS A 73 22.53 -5.22 11.80
C CYS A 73 21.94 -6.36 12.65
N GLN A 74 22.78 -7.10 13.36
CA GLN A 74 22.36 -8.19 14.24
C GLN A 74 21.48 -7.70 15.39
N GLN A 75 21.80 -6.56 16.02
CA GLN A 75 20.98 -5.96 17.07
C GLN A 75 19.64 -5.48 16.54
N VAL A 76 19.62 -4.82 15.38
CA VAL A 76 18.36 -4.42 14.73
C VAL A 76 17.46 -5.64 14.46
N ARG A 77 18.02 -6.76 14.00
CA ARG A 77 17.27 -8.00 13.79
C ARG A 77 16.69 -8.60 15.08
N GLN A 78 17.43 -8.51 16.18
CA GLN A 78 16.96 -8.98 17.49
C GLN A 78 15.83 -8.12 18.06
N VAL A 79 15.90 -6.80 17.89
CA VAL A 79 14.94 -5.86 18.50
C VAL A 79 13.74 -5.59 17.60
N HIS A 80 13.96 -5.44 16.29
CA HIS A 80 12.94 -5.00 15.31
C HIS A 80 12.51 -6.09 14.30
N GLY A 81 13.10 -7.29 14.38
CA GLY A 81 12.74 -8.41 13.49
C GLY A 81 13.31 -8.29 12.07
N SER A 82 12.75 -9.06 11.14
CA SER A 82 13.25 -9.20 9.76
C SER A 82 12.75 -8.15 8.78
N ASP A 83 11.73 -7.38 9.13
CA ASP A 83 10.98 -6.57 8.17
C ASP A 83 11.68 -5.26 7.74
N MET A 84 12.67 -4.82 8.51
CA MET A 84 13.42 -3.62 8.22
C MET A 84 14.48 -3.87 7.14
N LEU A 85 14.47 -3.10 6.05
CA LEU A 85 15.48 -3.19 5.02
C LEU A 85 16.81 -2.62 5.52
N ILE A 86 17.90 -3.40 5.39
CA ILE A 86 19.25 -2.98 5.77
C ILE A 86 20.20 -3.29 4.62
N GLY A 87 20.96 -2.28 4.17
CA GLY A 87 21.98 -2.42 3.15
C GLY A 87 23.35 -2.00 3.66
N PHE A 88 24.40 -2.69 3.21
CA PHE A 88 25.78 -2.31 3.46
C PHE A 88 26.35 -1.54 2.27
N VAL A 89 27.06 -0.46 2.56
CA VAL A 89 27.87 0.30 1.58
C VAL A 89 29.29 0.37 2.11
N THR A 90 30.20 -0.47 1.62
CA THR A 90 31.51 -0.72 2.22
C THR A 90 32.63 -0.83 1.19
N THR A 91 33.87 -0.58 1.60
CA THR A 91 35.08 -0.82 0.79
C THR A 91 35.52 -2.29 0.78
N GLU A 92 34.90 -3.14 1.61
CA GLU A 92 35.31 -4.53 1.81
C GLU A 92 34.25 -5.54 1.39
N ALA A 93 33.68 -5.40 0.20
CA ALA A 93 32.72 -6.34 -0.34
C ALA A 93 33.39 -7.59 -0.97
N ASN A 94 34.20 -8.32 -0.19
CA ASN A 94 34.66 -9.66 -0.59
C ASN A 94 33.55 -10.72 -0.34
N GLN A 95 33.71 -11.91 -0.94
CA GLN A 95 32.69 -12.95 -0.89
C GLN A 95 32.33 -13.38 0.55
N ASP A 96 33.31 -13.44 1.44
CA ASP A 96 33.08 -13.84 2.85
C ASP A 96 32.23 -12.80 3.58
N LYS A 97 32.51 -11.51 3.38
CA LYS A 97 31.74 -10.42 4.00
C LYS A 97 30.34 -10.28 3.38
N ILE A 98 30.20 -10.50 2.09
CA ILE A 98 28.89 -10.57 1.45
C ILE A 98 28.06 -11.71 2.07
N ASN A 99 28.65 -12.88 2.25
CA ASN A 99 27.97 -14.00 2.89
C ASN A 99 27.60 -13.70 4.35
N GLN A 100 28.51 -13.10 5.13
CA GLN A 100 28.25 -12.68 6.51
C GLN A 100 27.13 -11.65 6.61
N SER A 101 27.11 -10.66 5.70
CA SER A 101 26.05 -9.66 5.69
C SER A 101 24.68 -10.28 5.40
N HIS A 102 24.58 -11.18 4.44
CA HIS A 102 23.32 -11.88 4.16
C HIS A 102 22.89 -12.79 5.33
N GLN A 103 23.82 -13.46 5.99
CA GLN A 103 23.53 -14.27 7.19
C GLN A 103 23.06 -13.40 8.37
N SER A 104 23.55 -12.16 8.47
CA SER A 104 23.06 -11.19 9.46
C SER A 104 21.70 -10.56 9.10
N GLY A 105 21.15 -10.89 7.93
CA GLY A 105 19.86 -10.39 7.46
C GLY A 105 19.94 -9.13 6.62
N ALA A 106 21.10 -8.78 6.05
CA ALA A 106 21.20 -7.66 5.11
C ALA A 106 20.46 -7.93 3.81
N SER A 107 19.82 -6.91 3.28
CA SER A 107 19.06 -6.95 2.02
C SER A 107 19.95 -6.79 0.80
N PHE A 108 21.06 -6.07 0.91
CA PHE A 108 22.06 -5.87 -0.16
C PHE A 108 23.41 -5.42 0.38
N VAL A 109 24.43 -5.51 -0.49
CA VAL A 109 25.78 -4.97 -0.28
C VAL A 109 26.20 -4.22 -1.53
N ILE A 110 26.68 -3.00 -1.36
CA ILE A 110 27.29 -2.17 -2.42
C ILE A 110 28.75 -1.92 -2.09
N ASN A 111 29.65 -2.15 -3.06
CA ASN A 111 31.07 -1.88 -2.89
C ASN A 111 31.40 -0.41 -3.19
N LYS A 112 32.21 0.23 -2.34
CA LYS A 112 32.80 1.55 -2.61
C LYS A 112 34.08 1.38 -3.45
N PRO A 113 34.30 2.19 -4.51
CA PRO A 113 33.43 3.26 -4.99
C PRO A 113 32.25 2.73 -5.83
N PHE A 114 31.13 3.45 -5.83
CA PHE A 114 29.94 3.16 -6.60
C PHE A 114 29.48 4.41 -7.35
N THR A 115 28.68 4.22 -8.41
CA THR A 115 28.00 5.31 -9.13
C THR A 115 26.59 5.52 -8.56
N ASP A 116 26.06 6.75 -8.72
CA ASP A 116 24.67 7.05 -8.32
C ASP A 116 23.68 6.10 -9.03
N GLU A 117 23.96 5.71 -10.30
CA GLU A 117 23.13 4.78 -11.07
C GLU A 117 23.12 3.36 -10.48
N GLU A 118 24.28 2.81 -10.11
CA GLU A 118 24.39 1.49 -9.47
C GLU A 118 23.69 1.46 -8.13
N PHE A 119 23.87 2.52 -7.34
CA PHE A 119 23.20 2.68 -6.04
C PHE A 119 21.68 2.73 -6.24
N CYS A 120 21.18 3.60 -7.12
CA CYS A 120 19.75 3.73 -7.37
C CYS A 120 19.14 2.45 -7.92
N LYS A 121 19.80 1.75 -8.83
CA LYS A 121 19.34 0.47 -9.37
C LYS A 121 19.14 -0.57 -8.27
N THR A 122 20.04 -0.62 -7.29
CA THR A 122 19.95 -1.55 -6.16
C THR A 122 18.85 -1.15 -5.19
N VAL A 123 18.81 0.12 -4.79
CA VAL A 123 17.84 0.63 -3.82
C VAL A 123 16.42 0.59 -4.38
N LEU A 124 16.19 1.04 -5.62
CA LEU A 124 14.86 1.06 -6.23
C LEU A 124 14.27 -0.32 -6.49
N LYS A 125 15.09 -1.35 -6.58
CA LYS A 125 14.62 -2.74 -6.67
C LYS A 125 13.98 -3.23 -5.36
N LEU A 126 14.47 -2.75 -4.22
CA LEU A 126 14.00 -3.13 -2.88
C LEU A 126 13.00 -2.13 -2.31
N LEU A 127 13.22 -0.85 -2.59
CA LEU A 127 12.38 0.27 -2.18
C LEU A 127 11.95 1.06 -3.44
N PRO A 128 10.93 0.60 -4.19
CA PRO A 128 10.44 1.29 -5.38
C PRO A 128 9.93 2.70 -5.04
N LYS A 129 10.07 3.66 -5.96
CA LYS A 129 9.53 5.03 -5.80
C LYS A 129 8.03 5.03 -5.55
N GLU A 130 7.33 4.13 -6.22
CA GLU A 130 5.95 3.82 -5.91
C GLU A 130 5.98 2.73 -4.85
N ARG A 131 5.70 3.08 -3.62
CA ARG A 131 5.52 2.05 -2.60
C ARG A 131 4.38 1.15 -3.05
N PRO A 132 4.56 -0.19 -3.08
CA PRO A 132 3.39 -1.04 -2.96
C PRO A 132 2.69 -0.57 -1.69
N VAL A 133 1.42 -0.24 -1.79
CA VAL A 133 0.62 0.29 -0.67
C VAL A 133 0.79 -0.67 0.50
N GLN A 134 1.69 -0.34 1.43
CA GLN A 134 1.82 -1.10 2.66
C GLN A 134 0.63 -0.72 3.54
N GLN A 135 0.04 -1.73 4.13
CA GLN A 135 -1.20 -1.72 4.92
C GLN A 135 -1.22 -0.67 6.05
N ASN A 136 -0.04 -0.10 6.42
CA ASN A 136 0.14 0.79 7.56
C ASN A 136 0.41 2.27 7.24
N ASP A 137 0.59 2.64 5.96
CA ASP A 137 1.06 4.00 5.58
C ASP A 137 -0.03 4.92 5.04
N VAL A 138 -1.23 4.43 4.88
CA VAL A 138 -2.38 5.26 4.57
C VAL A 138 -3.17 5.40 5.88
N ASP A 139 -3.56 6.63 6.23
CA ASP A 139 -4.75 6.86 7.04
C ASP A 139 -5.95 6.28 6.27
N SER A 140 -5.92 4.96 6.07
CA SER A 140 -6.97 4.25 5.38
C SER A 140 -8.25 4.49 6.14
N ILE A 141 -9.20 5.07 5.46
CA ILE A 141 -10.53 5.31 6.02
C ILE A 141 -11.23 4.01 6.41
N ILE A 142 -10.66 2.86 6.01
CA ILE A 142 -11.17 1.52 6.35
C ILE A 142 -10.00 0.69 6.88
N ASP A 143 -10.22 0.09 8.05
CA ASP A 143 -9.33 -0.90 8.61
C ASP A 143 -9.36 -2.17 7.74
N PHE A 144 -8.20 -2.57 7.22
CA PHE A 144 -8.09 -3.69 6.28
C PHE A 144 -8.59 -5.00 6.89
N GLU A 145 -8.20 -5.31 8.12
CA GLU A 145 -8.58 -6.56 8.77
C GLU A 145 -10.09 -6.63 9.02
N LYS A 146 -10.72 -5.50 9.40
CA LYS A 146 -12.17 -5.42 9.53
C LYS A 146 -12.87 -5.57 8.18
N CYS A 147 -12.33 -4.93 7.13
CA CYS A 147 -12.85 -5.08 5.78
C CYS A 147 -12.75 -6.54 5.32
N LYS A 148 -11.61 -7.17 5.55
CA LYS A 148 -11.39 -8.58 5.23
C LYS A 148 -12.37 -9.50 5.97
N GLN A 149 -12.58 -9.30 7.28
CA GLN A 149 -13.56 -10.06 8.07
C GLN A 149 -15.00 -9.93 7.53
N ILE A 150 -15.36 -8.76 7.01
CA ILE A 150 -16.67 -8.59 6.36
C ILE A 150 -16.71 -9.38 5.05
N ILE A 151 -15.70 -9.26 4.21
CA ILE A 151 -15.62 -9.96 2.92
C ILE A 151 -15.56 -11.48 3.09
N ASP A 152 -14.90 -11.99 4.13
CA ASP A 152 -14.84 -13.44 4.47
C ASP A 152 -16.25 -14.07 4.55
N LYS A 153 -17.27 -13.31 4.98
CA LYS A 153 -18.66 -13.80 5.04
C LYS A 153 -19.24 -14.17 3.67
N TYR A 154 -18.74 -13.51 2.61
CA TYR A 154 -19.21 -13.70 1.23
C TYR A 154 -18.44 -14.82 0.50
N PHE A 155 -17.24 -15.19 1.01
CA PHE A 155 -16.34 -16.15 0.38
C PHE A 155 -16.20 -17.49 1.15
N VAL A 156 -17.23 -17.91 1.85
CA VAL A 156 -17.20 -19.12 2.71
C VAL A 156 -16.76 -20.39 1.97
N LYS A 157 -17.11 -20.51 0.69
CA LYS A 157 -16.90 -21.73 -0.12
C LYS A 157 -15.83 -21.58 -1.21
N ARG A 158 -15.21 -20.42 -1.33
CA ARG A 158 -14.28 -20.14 -2.42
C ARG A 158 -13.04 -19.41 -1.90
N PRO A 159 -11.83 -19.88 -2.24
CA PRO A 159 -10.64 -19.17 -1.88
C PRO A 159 -10.58 -17.83 -2.63
N TYR A 160 -10.15 -16.80 -1.95
CA TYR A 160 -9.93 -15.46 -2.50
C TYR A 160 -8.72 -14.82 -1.83
N GLN A 161 -8.19 -13.79 -2.47
CA GLN A 161 -7.19 -12.90 -1.89
C GLN A 161 -7.71 -11.48 -1.95
N LEU A 162 -7.67 -10.79 -0.81
CA LEU A 162 -7.86 -9.36 -0.72
C LEU A 162 -6.53 -8.70 -0.46
N SER A 163 -6.20 -7.67 -1.19
CA SER A 163 -4.98 -6.90 -0.97
C SER A 163 -5.26 -5.41 -1.12
N PRO A 164 -4.52 -4.53 -0.41
CA PRO A 164 -4.53 -3.12 -0.71
C PRO A 164 -4.10 -2.88 -2.16
N ALA A 165 -4.71 -1.90 -2.81
CA ALA A 165 -4.36 -1.50 -4.17
C ALA A 165 -3.79 -0.08 -4.20
N LYS A 166 -3.08 0.25 -5.28
CA LYS A 166 -2.72 1.63 -5.60
C LYS A 166 -4.00 2.45 -5.80
N PRO A 167 -3.95 3.79 -5.65
CA PRO A 167 -5.08 4.64 -5.95
C PRO A 167 -5.65 4.35 -7.33
N VAL A 168 -6.91 3.91 -7.36
CA VAL A 168 -7.61 3.50 -8.57
C VAL A 168 -7.86 4.69 -9.48
N THR A 169 -7.61 4.54 -10.76
CA THR A 169 -7.85 5.54 -11.81
C THR A 169 -9.04 5.12 -12.69
N LEU A 170 -9.44 5.98 -13.61
CA LEU A 170 -10.50 5.61 -14.58
C LEU A 170 -10.10 4.45 -15.49
N GLU A 171 -8.80 4.29 -15.76
CA GLU A 171 -8.29 3.24 -16.65
C GLU A 171 -8.38 1.86 -16.00
N ASP A 172 -8.35 1.80 -14.67
CA ASP A 172 -8.44 0.56 -13.91
C ASP A 172 -9.88 0.02 -13.85
N LEU A 173 -10.88 0.88 -14.06
CA LEU A 173 -12.31 0.55 -13.96
C LEU A 173 -12.84 -0.09 -15.23
N THR A 174 -13.92 -0.86 -15.09
CA THR A 174 -14.74 -1.37 -16.22
C THR A 174 -15.57 -0.25 -16.86
N ASP A 175 -16.14 -0.49 -18.03
CA ASP A 175 -16.99 0.50 -18.72
C ASP A 175 -18.21 0.92 -17.90
N SER A 176 -18.76 -0.01 -17.11
CA SER A 176 -19.79 0.24 -16.11
C SER A 176 -19.31 -0.14 -14.73
N ASN A 177 -19.74 0.58 -13.69
CA ASN A 177 -19.31 0.36 -12.31
C ASN A 177 -20.47 0.57 -11.36
N LEU A 178 -20.54 -0.22 -10.29
CA LEU A 178 -21.50 -0.02 -9.22
C LEU A 178 -20.99 1.07 -8.28
N ILE A 179 -21.75 2.13 -8.12
CA ILE A 179 -21.45 3.26 -7.26
C ILE A 179 -22.40 3.26 -6.07
N GLY A 180 -21.86 3.30 -4.86
CA GLY A 180 -22.59 3.48 -3.61
C GLY A 180 -22.36 4.88 -3.04
N LEU A 181 -23.43 5.56 -2.63
CA LEU A 181 -23.34 6.85 -1.94
C LEU A 181 -23.63 6.64 -0.46
N TYR A 182 -22.77 7.18 0.40
CA TYR A 182 -22.90 7.12 1.83
C TYR A 182 -23.28 8.48 2.41
N GLY A 183 -24.17 8.46 3.39
CA GLY A 183 -24.60 9.65 4.12
C GLY A 183 -24.69 9.41 5.62
N PHE A 184 -24.84 10.49 6.38
CA PHE A 184 -25.07 10.43 7.82
C PHE A 184 -26.54 10.11 8.10
N ASN A 185 -26.78 9.27 9.11
CA ASN A 185 -28.15 8.88 9.52
C ASN A 185 -29.04 8.40 8.36
N ARG A 186 -28.44 7.74 7.36
CA ARG A 186 -29.09 7.31 6.11
C ARG A 186 -29.73 8.45 5.29
N SER A 187 -29.32 9.69 5.51
CA SER A 187 -29.69 10.82 4.66
C SER A 187 -28.84 10.85 3.39
N ALA A 188 -29.46 11.07 2.25
CA ALA A 188 -28.75 11.17 0.97
C ALA A 188 -27.93 12.47 0.84
N HIS A 189 -28.13 13.43 1.71
CA HIS A 189 -27.43 14.72 1.68
C HIS A 189 -27.08 15.19 3.09
N PRO A 190 -25.86 15.71 3.29
CA PRO A 190 -24.75 15.71 2.33
C PRO A 190 -24.15 14.32 2.12
N VAL A 191 -23.63 14.05 0.93
CA VAL A 191 -22.86 12.82 0.66
C VAL A 191 -21.55 12.86 1.46
N ALA A 192 -21.36 11.86 2.29
CA ALA A 192 -20.18 11.76 3.17
C ALA A 192 -19.08 10.90 2.55
N GLY A 193 -19.44 9.94 1.71
CA GLY A 193 -18.50 9.04 1.07
C GLY A 193 -19.09 8.38 -0.18
N ILE A 194 -18.21 7.81 -0.98
CA ILE A 194 -18.54 7.10 -2.22
C ILE A 194 -17.79 5.76 -2.21
N ALA A 195 -18.52 4.67 -2.49
CA ALA A 195 -17.90 3.39 -2.86
C ALA A 195 -18.00 3.21 -4.37
N ILE A 196 -16.95 2.63 -4.93
CA ILE A 196 -16.88 2.25 -6.35
C ILE A 196 -16.48 0.77 -6.39
N MET A 197 -17.27 -0.04 -7.06
CA MET A 197 -16.95 -1.44 -7.30
C MET A 197 -17.04 -1.68 -8.81
N ASP A 198 -15.94 -2.11 -9.41
CA ASP A 198 -15.97 -2.43 -10.83
C ASP A 198 -16.84 -3.68 -11.08
N MET A 199 -17.33 -3.87 -12.30
CA MET A 199 -18.26 -4.97 -12.56
C MET A 199 -17.58 -6.34 -12.50
N ARG A 200 -16.25 -6.41 -12.55
CA ARG A 200 -15.47 -7.64 -12.28
C ARG A 200 -15.60 -8.05 -10.82
N ALA A 201 -15.41 -7.11 -9.88
CA ALA A 201 -15.61 -7.37 -8.45
C ALA A 201 -17.07 -7.77 -8.15
N VAL A 202 -18.04 -7.12 -8.77
CA VAL A 202 -19.47 -7.45 -8.63
C VAL A 202 -19.74 -8.89 -9.10
N ALA A 203 -19.26 -9.28 -10.27
CA ALA A 203 -19.43 -10.62 -10.83
C ALA A 203 -18.73 -11.69 -9.97
N ILE A 204 -17.51 -11.41 -9.50
CA ILE A 204 -16.75 -12.28 -8.61
C ILE A 204 -17.52 -12.51 -7.30
N LEU A 205 -18.03 -11.46 -6.69
CA LEU A 205 -18.78 -11.53 -5.43
C LEU A 205 -20.08 -12.33 -5.59
N TRP A 206 -20.88 -12.05 -6.63
CA TRP A 206 -22.07 -12.82 -6.95
C TRP A 206 -21.74 -14.30 -7.20
N GLY A 207 -20.71 -14.56 -8.03
CA GLY A 207 -20.30 -15.92 -8.34
C GLY A 207 -19.79 -16.70 -7.13
N ALA A 208 -19.11 -16.04 -6.19
CA ALA A 208 -18.66 -16.67 -4.96
C ALA A 208 -19.81 -17.01 -4.01
N THR A 209 -20.74 -16.10 -3.81
CA THR A 209 -21.89 -16.30 -2.92
C THR A 209 -22.87 -17.33 -3.46
N GLU A 210 -23.14 -17.32 -4.76
CA GLU A 210 -24.08 -18.24 -5.43
C GLU A 210 -23.40 -19.53 -5.92
N ASN A 211 -22.14 -19.74 -5.60
CA ASN A 211 -21.33 -20.91 -5.99
C ASN A 211 -21.37 -21.20 -7.51
N LYS A 212 -21.29 -20.14 -8.34
CA LYS A 212 -21.30 -20.26 -9.81
C LYS A 212 -19.98 -20.72 -10.37
N SER A 213 -19.99 -21.38 -11.52
CA SER A 213 -18.74 -21.80 -12.20
C SER A 213 -17.98 -20.57 -12.75
N SER A 214 -16.68 -20.78 -13.02
CA SER A 214 -15.83 -19.74 -13.64
C SER A 214 -16.35 -19.34 -15.02
N GLU A 215 -16.86 -20.31 -15.79
CA GLU A 215 -17.45 -20.09 -17.10
C GLU A 215 -18.72 -19.20 -17.01
N THR A 216 -19.57 -19.43 -16.01
CA THR A 216 -20.76 -18.62 -15.79
C THR A 216 -20.40 -17.16 -15.46
N ILE A 217 -19.39 -16.96 -14.62
CA ILE A 217 -18.91 -15.61 -14.26
C ILE A 217 -18.29 -14.93 -15.48
N SER A 218 -17.46 -15.63 -16.24
CA SER A 218 -16.84 -15.12 -17.47
C SER A 218 -17.88 -14.76 -18.54
N SER A 219 -18.92 -15.58 -18.67
CA SER A 219 -20.04 -15.30 -19.58
C SER A 219 -20.82 -14.02 -19.19
N LEU A 220 -21.08 -13.83 -17.89
CA LEU A 220 -21.70 -12.61 -17.37
C LEU A 220 -20.86 -11.37 -17.66
N LEU A 221 -19.54 -11.46 -17.45
CA LEU A 221 -18.62 -10.37 -17.76
C LEU A 221 -18.57 -10.04 -19.26
N SER A 222 -18.62 -11.05 -20.11
CA SER A 222 -18.59 -10.88 -21.57
C SER A 222 -19.90 -10.30 -22.11
N SER A 223 -21.06 -10.69 -21.57
CA SER A 223 -22.36 -10.16 -21.97
C SER A 223 -22.59 -8.74 -21.49
N SER A 224 -21.96 -8.36 -20.39
CA SER A 224 -22.21 -7.10 -19.66
C SER A 224 -23.67 -6.88 -19.24
N GLU A 225 -24.50 -7.94 -19.23
CA GLU A 225 -25.91 -7.90 -18.87
C GLU A 225 -26.13 -8.16 -17.38
N PHE A 226 -25.83 -7.17 -16.55
CA PHE A 226 -26.01 -7.25 -15.11
C PHE A 226 -27.44 -6.96 -14.69
N LYS A 227 -28.08 -7.93 -14.03
CA LYS A 227 -29.41 -7.83 -13.42
C LYS A 227 -29.31 -7.50 -11.93
N ASP A 228 -30.44 -7.16 -11.31
CA ASP A 228 -30.51 -6.87 -9.87
C ASP A 228 -29.98 -8.02 -9.00
N GLU A 229 -30.24 -9.27 -9.37
CA GLU A 229 -29.70 -10.44 -8.67
C GLU A 229 -28.17 -10.50 -8.62
N HIS A 230 -27.49 -10.01 -9.68
CA HIS A 230 -26.03 -10.01 -9.77
C HIS A 230 -25.42 -8.93 -8.86
N ILE A 231 -26.10 -7.80 -8.67
CA ILE A 231 -25.59 -6.65 -7.91
C ILE A 231 -26.03 -6.65 -6.44
N LEU A 232 -26.99 -7.50 -6.07
CA LEU A 232 -27.55 -7.54 -4.72
C LEU A 232 -26.46 -7.76 -3.65
N LYS A 233 -25.59 -8.74 -3.86
CA LYS A 233 -24.53 -9.06 -2.90
C LYS A 233 -23.46 -7.97 -2.80
N ALA A 234 -23.20 -7.26 -3.87
CA ALA A 234 -22.31 -6.10 -3.86
C ALA A 234 -22.92 -4.91 -3.08
N ARG A 235 -24.23 -4.72 -3.16
CA ARG A 235 -24.96 -3.74 -2.34
C ARG A 235 -24.92 -4.11 -0.86
N GLU A 236 -25.19 -5.36 -0.52
CA GLU A 236 -25.10 -5.87 0.87
C GLU A 236 -23.69 -5.66 1.42
N LEU A 237 -22.65 -5.97 0.65
CA LEU A 237 -21.26 -5.72 1.07
C LEU A 237 -21.00 -4.24 1.30
N MET A 238 -21.47 -3.35 0.44
CA MET A 238 -21.35 -1.91 0.63
C MET A 238 -22.08 -1.45 1.91
N GLU A 239 -23.24 -2.00 2.22
CA GLU A 239 -23.97 -1.72 3.47
C GLU A 239 -23.19 -2.17 4.70
N ASP A 240 -22.62 -3.38 4.66
CA ASP A 240 -21.82 -3.94 5.77
C ASP A 240 -20.52 -3.17 6.03
N ILE A 241 -19.93 -2.56 5.01
CA ILE A 241 -18.68 -1.78 5.12
C ILE A 241 -18.93 -0.38 5.69
N GLY A 242 -20.07 0.25 5.41
CA GLY A 242 -20.35 1.60 5.90
C GLY A 242 -20.02 1.84 7.38
N PRO A 243 -20.43 0.98 8.31
CA PRO A 243 -20.17 1.16 9.75
C PRO A 243 -18.70 1.14 10.17
N ILE A 244 -17.80 0.58 9.35
CA ILE A 244 -16.35 0.50 9.65
C ILE A 244 -15.54 1.62 9.00
N VAL A 245 -16.17 2.47 8.18
CA VAL A 245 -15.52 3.65 7.59
C VAL A 245 -15.17 4.63 8.71
N LYS A 246 -13.88 4.98 8.80
CA LYS A 246 -13.37 5.96 9.77
C LYS A 246 -13.76 7.36 9.33
N MET A 247 -14.64 8.00 10.07
CA MET A 247 -15.02 9.39 9.85
C MET A 247 -14.11 10.32 10.65
N PRO A 248 -13.92 11.58 10.20
CA PRO A 248 -13.24 12.60 10.99
C PRO A 248 -13.88 12.75 12.39
N ALA A 249 -13.07 13.13 13.39
CA ALA A 249 -13.50 13.22 14.78
C ALA A 249 -14.77 14.07 14.93
N GLY A 250 -15.74 13.55 15.69
CA GLY A 250 -17.03 14.21 15.95
C GLY A 250 -18.13 14.00 14.94
N LYS A 251 -17.90 13.17 13.90
CA LYS A 251 -18.94 12.81 12.92
C LYS A 251 -19.47 11.40 13.18
N ASP A 252 -20.78 11.23 12.94
CA ASP A 252 -21.48 9.94 13.08
C ASP A 252 -21.02 8.92 12.04
N LYS A 253 -21.38 7.65 12.31
CA LYS A 253 -21.18 6.56 11.32
C LYS A 253 -21.97 6.83 10.06
N VAL A 254 -21.41 6.41 8.93
CA VAL A 254 -22.08 6.50 7.63
C VAL A 254 -22.76 5.19 7.26
N GLY A 255 -23.81 5.30 6.48
CA GLY A 255 -24.52 4.17 5.91
C GLY A 255 -24.81 4.37 4.43
N LEU A 256 -24.94 3.28 3.69
CA LEU A 256 -25.31 3.32 2.28
C LEU A 256 -26.71 3.92 2.14
N THR A 257 -26.84 4.97 1.33
CA THR A 257 -28.10 5.66 1.09
C THR A 257 -28.67 5.36 -0.28
N ARG A 258 -27.81 5.16 -1.25
CA ARG A 258 -28.17 4.87 -2.64
C ARG A 258 -27.07 4.12 -3.35
N SER A 259 -27.41 3.25 -4.27
CA SER A 259 -26.48 2.67 -5.23
C SER A 259 -27.03 2.74 -6.65
N SER A 260 -26.13 2.86 -7.63
CA SER A 260 -26.48 2.95 -9.06
C SER A 260 -25.32 2.42 -9.91
N ILE A 261 -25.62 1.86 -11.06
CA ILE A 261 -24.60 1.55 -12.05
C ILE A 261 -24.35 2.81 -12.87
N LEU A 262 -23.08 3.22 -12.95
CA LEU A 262 -22.64 4.38 -13.74
C LEU A 262 -21.55 3.97 -14.73
N SER A 263 -21.60 4.59 -15.91
CA SER A 263 -20.55 4.43 -16.92
C SER A 263 -19.23 5.07 -16.45
N ARG A 264 -18.10 4.47 -16.82
CA ARG A 264 -16.76 5.03 -16.64
C ARG A 264 -16.62 6.44 -17.24
N SER A 265 -17.34 6.73 -18.30
CA SER A 265 -17.35 8.06 -18.95
C SER A 265 -18.10 9.14 -18.18
N PHE A 266 -18.72 8.80 -17.02
CA PHE A 266 -19.42 9.80 -16.20
C PHE A 266 -18.44 10.86 -15.67
N PRO A 267 -18.59 12.16 -16.06
CA PRO A 267 -17.54 13.16 -15.84
C PRO A 267 -17.14 13.37 -14.37
N ARG A 268 -18.10 13.25 -13.45
CA ARG A 268 -17.84 13.40 -12.00
C ARG A 268 -17.01 12.27 -11.41
N LEU A 269 -17.01 11.09 -12.04
CA LEU A 269 -16.23 9.94 -11.55
C LEU A 269 -14.72 10.23 -11.61
N ALA A 270 -14.27 10.88 -12.69
CA ALA A 270 -12.88 11.32 -12.84
C ALA A 270 -12.45 12.31 -11.75
N VAL A 271 -13.35 13.20 -11.33
CA VAL A 271 -13.08 14.17 -10.26
C VAL A 271 -12.96 13.46 -8.92
N VAL A 272 -13.91 12.59 -8.60
CA VAL A 272 -13.92 11.82 -7.35
C VAL A 272 -12.69 10.95 -7.21
N LEU A 273 -12.26 10.27 -8.28
CA LEU A 273 -11.06 9.42 -8.26
C LEU A 273 -9.74 10.19 -8.07
N LYS A 274 -9.74 11.51 -8.29
CA LYS A 274 -8.59 12.39 -8.02
C LYS A 274 -8.53 12.89 -6.57
N GLU A 275 -9.62 12.74 -5.81
CA GLU A 275 -9.66 13.15 -4.41
C GLU A 275 -8.86 12.16 -3.54
N ASN A 276 -7.89 12.70 -2.79
CA ASN A 276 -6.97 11.89 -1.96
C ASN A 276 -7.22 12.05 -0.45
N ALA A 277 -8.25 12.78 -0.04
CA ALA A 277 -8.45 13.20 1.34
C ALA A 277 -9.12 12.14 2.26
N GLY A 278 -8.90 10.92 2.01
CA GLY A 278 -9.44 9.78 2.75
C GLY A 278 -9.95 8.75 1.76
N ARG A 279 -9.13 7.72 1.56
CA ARG A 279 -9.38 6.74 0.51
C ARG A 279 -8.92 5.35 0.96
N ALA A 280 -9.61 4.32 0.49
CA ALA A 280 -9.19 2.94 0.64
C ALA A 280 -9.48 2.19 -0.67
N ASP A 281 -8.44 1.65 -1.28
CA ASP A 281 -8.50 0.90 -2.52
C ASP A 281 -8.10 -0.55 -2.26
N PHE A 282 -8.90 -1.49 -2.76
CA PHE A 282 -8.68 -2.92 -2.60
C PHE A 282 -8.77 -3.63 -3.93
N LYS A 283 -7.92 -4.63 -4.07
CA LYS A 283 -7.96 -5.61 -5.13
C LYS A 283 -8.50 -6.92 -4.57
N LEU A 284 -9.55 -7.42 -5.16
CA LEU A 284 -10.17 -8.71 -4.88
C LEU A 284 -9.80 -9.68 -5.99
N GLU A 285 -9.08 -10.74 -5.66
CA GLU A 285 -8.62 -11.75 -6.61
C GLU A 285 -9.20 -13.12 -6.25
N VAL A 286 -9.71 -13.83 -7.25
CA VAL A 286 -10.18 -15.21 -7.09
C VAL A 286 -9.49 -16.10 -8.13
N PRO A 287 -8.81 -17.18 -7.71
CA PRO A 287 -8.11 -18.09 -8.60
C PRO A 287 -9.01 -18.59 -9.74
N ASN A 288 -8.49 -18.58 -10.96
CA ASN A 288 -9.15 -19.00 -12.21
C ASN A 288 -10.39 -18.18 -12.62
N ILE A 289 -10.65 -17.03 -11.97
CA ILE A 289 -11.74 -16.12 -12.35
C ILE A 289 -11.18 -14.77 -12.76
N GLY A 290 -10.22 -14.24 -11.96
CA GLY A 290 -9.61 -12.96 -12.20
C GLY A 290 -9.67 -12.04 -11.00
N GLU A 291 -9.51 -10.76 -11.26
CA GLU A 291 -9.43 -9.70 -10.26
C GLU A 291 -10.46 -8.61 -10.50
N GLY A 292 -10.92 -8.01 -9.42
CA GLY A 292 -11.81 -6.86 -9.42
C GLY A 292 -11.38 -5.82 -8.40
N ILE A 293 -11.93 -4.62 -8.51
CA ILE A 293 -11.54 -3.44 -7.75
C ILE A 293 -12.69 -2.97 -6.87
N ILE A 294 -12.35 -2.63 -5.62
CA ILE A 294 -13.25 -2.01 -4.64
C ILE A 294 -12.57 -0.77 -4.09
N THR A 295 -13.20 0.39 -4.22
CA THR A 295 -12.67 1.68 -3.79
C THR A 295 -13.67 2.39 -2.89
N PHE A 296 -13.18 3.00 -1.80
CA PHE A 296 -13.96 3.88 -0.93
C PHE A 296 -13.27 5.23 -0.83
N ILE A 297 -14.03 6.31 -0.95
CA ILE A 297 -13.53 7.68 -0.94
C ILE A 297 -14.41 8.53 -0.04
N LEU A 298 -13.81 9.26 0.92
CA LEU A 298 -14.53 10.29 1.66
C LEU A 298 -14.64 11.55 0.80
N VAL A 299 -15.83 12.11 0.77
CA VAL A 299 -16.07 13.40 0.11
C VAL A 299 -15.81 14.52 1.12
N GLN A 300 -14.87 15.42 0.79
CA GLN A 300 -14.68 16.64 1.58
C GLN A 300 -15.91 17.55 1.43
N GLN A 301 -16.42 17.99 2.57
CA GLN A 301 -17.48 19.00 2.63
C GLN A 301 -16.89 20.41 2.68
#